data_e02f07b64e66add62fd26d913263433d
#
_entry.id   e02f07b64e66add62fd26d913263433d
#
_cell.length_a   1.000
_cell.length_b   1.000
_cell.length_c   1.000
_cell.angle_alpha   90.00
_cell.angle_beta   90.00
_cell.angle_gamma   90.00
#
_symmetry.space_group_name_H-M   'P 1'
#
loop_
_entity.id
_entity.type
_entity.pdbx_description
1 polymer ?
#
loop_
_entity_poly.entity_id
_entity_poly.type
_entity_poly.pdbx_seq_one_letter_code
_entity_poly.pdbx_strand_id
1 'polypeptide(L)'
;MEKASENGIYETGNAVGFCVIEPAGGTYNFIRRIFSCSRQPHRQIINKEWDQVELTKNRLTTSILKASKYIQFTIDDDFNIPDSREDVDKVIMSRGNVIVENTDVLEGRIVVSGIVVFKILYQSASGEEDSDSDKGDVPVVCFESEIPFEENVVIEDPHDEIKPGDRVDGTYTLEDLYITVINSRKIEVRGLVGMKLAVYDRASIEAAVDVANASGISCCYKKLSCTNMVTSCKDMIKVKEEIQLPTSKPNINRLIWDEVSFRKFDMKPMNGSISVSFEMELFAIYKGEEEGTPLSFVNVTKEINSSIECPGVYEDMILDGFVTPGKGNVTVKQDSDGEDRIIYVEYNLAAEARVYEDRDINILEDMFSGTANIEPVREEFRYETLRVKNNARTKITRKERLKSSAPGILQILFVCGDCDIDSVKLMDDHIEISGAVRAYIVYVSNDDTRPIFQIEAVLPYTYNVETVQLKDDDSVRITPGVDAITADLINNDEVEIKCVVAMDVTAFARNSCSLITDTKILPVDMEKKAAVPGITGYVVKEGDTVYNLARTYYSSVDSIIKMNNLGEGDIKTGDRIIIVKCP
;
A
#
# COMPACT_ATOMS: atom_id res chain seq x y z
N MET A 1 46.34 48.33 -13.11
CA MET A 1 46.33 49.59 -12.37
C MET A 1 45.53 49.35 -11.15
N GLU A 2 46.24 49.11 -10.14
CA GLU A 2 46.58 49.93 -8.96
C GLU A 2 45.44 49.85 -7.93
N LYS A 3 45.67 49.52 -6.80
CA LYS A 3 46.55 49.40 -5.62
C LYS A 3 45.63 49.36 -4.44
N ALA A 4 45.86 48.54 -3.62
CA ALA A 4 46.72 48.43 -2.43
C ALA A 4 45.98 48.83 -1.14
N SER A 5 46.03 47.88 -0.27
CA SER A 5 46.45 47.90 1.14
C SER A 5 45.79 48.93 2.07
N GLU A 6 45.37 48.44 3.21
CA GLU A 6 46.07 48.87 4.43
C GLU A 6 45.68 47.97 5.61
N ASN A 7 46.75 47.52 6.26
CA ASN A 7 46.70 46.83 7.55
C ASN A 7 46.32 47.82 8.65
N GLY A 8 45.28 47.55 9.38
CA GLY A 8 45.01 48.19 10.66
C GLY A 8 45.30 47.24 11.80
N ILE A 9 46.46 47.34 12.41
CA ILE A 9 46.81 46.71 13.67
C ILE A 9 46.19 47.56 14.78
N TYR A 10 45.21 47.03 15.48
CA TYR A 10 44.80 47.56 16.77
C TYR A 10 45.25 46.60 17.89
N GLU A 11 46.25 47.03 18.65
CA GLU A 11 46.58 46.41 19.95
C GLU A 11 45.51 46.83 20.96
N THR A 12 44.69 45.89 21.41
CA THR A 12 43.94 46.04 22.65
C THR A 12 44.41 44.99 23.66
N GLY A 13 44.88 45.54 24.79
CA GLY A 13 45.42 44.71 25.88
C GLY A 13 44.36 43.76 26.47
N ASN A 14 44.76 42.49 26.58
CA ASN A 14 44.00 41.48 27.26
C ASN A 14 43.94 41.72 28.76
N ALA A 15 42.82 42.26 29.25
CA ALA A 15 42.42 42.15 30.64
C ALA A 15 41.48 40.96 30.77
N VAL A 16 41.95 39.88 31.44
CA VAL A 16 41.10 38.76 31.83
C VAL A 16 40.20 39.21 32.97
N GLY A 17 38.97 39.56 32.70
CA GLY A 17 37.96 39.86 33.71
C GLY A 17 37.29 38.61 34.19
N PHE A 18 37.30 38.33 35.47
CA PHE A 18 36.45 37.34 36.13
C PHE A 18 35.13 37.99 36.50
N CYS A 19 34.03 37.46 36.04
CA CYS A 19 32.70 37.85 36.49
C CYS A 19 32.09 36.69 37.29
N VAL A 20 31.87 36.89 38.55
CA VAL A 20 31.12 35.98 39.44
C VAL A 20 29.73 36.57 39.57
N ILE A 21 28.72 35.91 39.06
CA ILE A 21 27.31 36.30 39.33
C ILE A 21 26.87 35.57 40.59
N GLU A 22 26.81 36.29 41.72
CA GLU A 22 26.20 35.77 42.95
C GLU A 22 24.77 36.31 43.14
N PRO A 23 23.92 35.49 43.73
CA PRO A 23 22.72 36.03 44.38
C PRO A 23 23.12 36.69 45.72
N ALA A 24 22.59 37.84 45.98
CA ALA A 24 22.90 38.76 47.07
C ALA A 24 23.17 38.10 48.45
N GLY A 25 24.31 38.44 49.05
CA GLY A 25 24.59 38.37 50.49
C GLY A 25 25.73 37.42 50.90
N GLY A 26 26.95 37.94 51.01
CA GLY A 26 28.03 37.26 51.71
C GLY A 26 29.43 37.71 51.28
N THR A 27 30.09 38.45 52.16
CA THR A 27 31.48 38.93 52.00
C THR A 27 32.47 37.80 52.19
N TYR A 28 33.37 37.56 51.19
CA TYR A 28 34.55 36.73 51.34
C TYR A 28 35.81 37.42 50.81
N ASN A 29 36.89 37.35 51.63
CA ASN A 29 38.21 37.85 51.33
C ASN A 29 38.91 37.04 50.24
N PHE A 30 39.40 37.68 49.20
CA PHE A 30 40.16 37.05 48.10
C PHE A 30 41.66 37.24 48.29
N ILE A 31 42.42 36.13 48.28
CA ILE A 31 43.87 36.12 48.21
C ILE A 31 44.30 36.22 46.75
N ARG A 32 45.02 37.34 46.43
CA ARG A 32 45.66 37.55 45.16
C ARG A 32 46.89 36.67 45.03
N ARG A 33 46.87 35.67 44.16
CA ARG A 33 48.10 35.02 43.65
C ARG A 33 48.33 35.48 42.18
N ILE A 34 49.36 36.25 41.99
CA ILE A 34 49.85 36.72 40.68
C ILE A 34 50.79 35.64 40.13
N PHE A 35 50.38 34.97 39.07
CA PHE A 35 51.30 34.14 38.27
C PHE A 35 51.80 34.99 37.12
N SER A 36 53.14 35.24 37.07
CA SER A 36 53.84 35.80 35.91
C SER A 36 54.04 34.67 34.88
N CYS A 37 53.39 34.73 33.76
CA CYS A 37 53.64 33.84 32.64
C CYS A 37 54.58 34.51 31.66
N SER A 38 55.80 33.94 31.48
CA SER A 38 56.79 34.37 30.53
C SER A 38 56.29 34.24 29.09
N ARG A 39 56.40 35.32 28.33
CA ARG A 39 56.07 35.41 26.89
C ARG A 39 56.99 34.49 26.09
N GLN A 40 56.37 33.52 25.38
CA GLN A 40 56.89 33.05 24.10
C GLN A 40 55.89 33.37 23.00
N PRO A 41 56.33 33.91 21.84
CA PRO A 41 55.42 34.24 20.78
C PRO A 41 55.11 32.94 19.99
N HIS A 42 54.02 32.28 20.26
CA HIS A 42 53.46 31.31 19.33
C HIS A 42 52.64 32.06 18.25
N ARG A 43 53.38 32.44 17.21
CA ARG A 43 52.79 32.69 15.89
C ARG A 43 52.50 31.32 15.27
N GLN A 44 51.25 30.93 15.32
CA GLN A 44 50.55 30.17 14.29
C GLN A 44 49.06 30.13 14.70
N ILE A 45 48.33 31.22 14.39
CA ILE A 45 46.89 31.13 14.22
C ILE A 45 46.75 30.47 12.87
N ILE A 46 46.56 29.16 12.86
CA ILE A 46 46.06 28.44 11.71
C ILE A 46 44.61 28.95 11.57
N ASN A 47 44.35 29.85 10.63
CA ASN A 47 43.05 30.00 10.05
C ASN A 47 42.70 28.66 9.40
N LYS A 48 42.05 27.78 10.18
CA LYS A 48 41.36 26.67 9.58
C LYS A 48 40.19 27.28 8.85
N GLU A 49 40.37 27.57 7.56
CA GLU A 49 39.26 27.84 6.67
C GLU A 49 38.37 26.63 6.72
N TRP A 50 37.18 26.78 7.30
CA TRP A 50 36.13 25.79 7.21
C TRP A 50 35.51 25.96 5.82
N ASP A 51 36.07 25.28 4.81
CA ASP A 51 35.52 25.35 3.46
C ASP A 51 34.14 24.70 3.38
N GLN A 52 33.90 23.63 4.12
CA GLN A 52 32.60 22.96 4.24
C GLN A 52 32.55 22.06 5.47
N VAL A 53 31.36 21.84 6.06
CA VAL A 53 31.07 20.79 7.00
C VAL A 53 30.60 19.57 6.19
N GLU A 54 31.38 18.50 6.22
CA GLU A 54 31.02 17.28 5.52
C GLU A 54 30.02 16.47 6.36
N LEU A 55 28.78 16.32 5.86
CA LEU A 55 27.71 15.56 6.49
C LEU A 55 27.72 14.12 6.02
N THR A 56 27.68 13.19 6.96
CA THR A 56 27.31 11.81 6.66
C THR A 56 25.80 11.75 6.53
N LYS A 57 25.31 11.30 5.37
CA LYS A 57 23.89 11.28 5.06
C LYS A 57 23.36 9.85 4.92
N ASN A 58 22.11 9.66 5.29
CA ASN A 58 21.38 8.41 5.06
C ASN A 58 20.12 8.73 4.21
N ARG A 59 19.86 7.86 3.25
CA ARG A 59 18.69 8.00 2.38
C ARG A 59 17.47 7.38 3.02
N LEU A 60 16.44 8.19 3.21
CA LEU A 60 15.11 7.77 3.66
C LEU A 60 14.18 7.80 2.47
N THR A 61 13.40 6.73 2.29
CA THR A 61 12.41 6.63 1.22
C THR A 61 11.06 6.32 1.84
N THR A 62 10.05 7.05 1.44
CA THR A 62 8.67 6.84 1.90
C THR A 62 7.71 6.80 0.71
N SER A 63 6.53 6.24 0.93
CA SER A 63 5.45 6.21 -0.05
C SER A 63 4.19 6.74 0.64
N ILE A 64 3.87 8.00 0.40
CA ILE A 64 2.77 8.70 1.08
C ILE A 64 1.59 8.79 0.13
N LEU A 65 0.40 8.48 0.63
CA LEU A 65 -0.86 8.70 -0.10
C LEU A 65 -1.07 10.21 -0.30
N LYS A 66 -1.02 10.70 -1.54
CA LYS A 66 -1.34 12.09 -1.92
C LYS A 66 -2.83 12.32 -1.95
N ALA A 67 -3.53 11.48 -2.69
CA ALA A 67 -4.96 11.62 -2.91
C ALA A 67 -5.62 10.26 -3.13
N SER A 68 -6.91 10.19 -2.81
CA SER A 68 -7.75 9.04 -3.16
C SER A 68 -9.08 9.53 -3.72
N LYS A 69 -9.51 8.94 -4.83
CA LYS A 69 -10.76 9.29 -5.48
C LYS A 69 -11.52 8.04 -5.88
N TYR A 70 -12.82 8.07 -5.60
CA TYR A 70 -13.76 7.09 -6.10
C TYR A 70 -14.63 7.73 -7.17
N ILE A 71 -14.82 7.04 -8.29
CA ILE A 71 -15.71 7.41 -9.37
C ILE A 71 -16.55 6.21 -9.81
N GLN A 72 -17.68 6.49 -10.43
CA GLN A 72 -18.50 5.51 -11.12
C GLN A 72 -18.73 5.99 -12.54
N PHE A 73 -18.74 5.04 -13.48
CA PHE A 73 -19.12 5.30 -14.85
C PHE A 73 -19.94 4.14 -15.40
N THR A 74 -20.73 4.42 -16.43
CA THR A 74 -21.57 3.42 -17.09
C THR A 74 -20.97 3.01 -18.41
N ILE A 75 -21.02 1.71 -18.70
CA ILE A 75 -20.81 1.15 -20.03
C ILE A 75 -22.17 0.80 -20.62
N ASP A 76 -22.34 1.01 -21.92
CA ASP A 76 -23.59 0.73 -22.64
C ASP A 76 -23.21 0.41 -24.09
N ASP A 77 -23.51 -0.81 -24.55
CA ASP A 77 -23.25 -1.22 -25.93
C ASP A 77 -24.23 -2.31 -26.39
N ASP A 78 -24.41 -2.38 -27.69
CA ASP A 78 -25.29 -3.33 -28.37
C ASP A 78 -24.51 -4.43 -29.07
N PHE A 79 -24.85 -5.68 -28.82
CA PHE A 79 -24.19 -6.84 -29.41
C PHE A 79 -25.14 -7.66 -30.29
N ASN A 80 -24.67 -8.00 -31.49
CA ASN A 80 -25.33 -8.96 -32.33
C ASN A 80 -24.83 -10.37 -32.03
N ILE A 81 -25.75 -11.30 -31.81
CA ILE A 81 -25.42 -12.72 -31.68
C ILE A 81 -24.96 -13.24 -33.05
N PRO A 82 -23.77 -13.84 -33.15
CA PRO A 82 -23.23 -14.36 -34.39
C PRO A 82 -24.15 -15.42 -35.04
N ASP A 83 -24.20 -15.48 -36.36
CA ASP A 83 -25.02 -16.47 -37.10
C ASP A 83 -24.64 -17.94 -36.79
N SER A 84 -23.43 -18.16 -36.27
CA SER A 84 -22.97 -19.48 -35.80
C SER A 84 -23.55 -19.91 -34.45
N ARG A 85 -24.29 -19.04 -33.78
CA ARG A 85 -24.94 -19.29 -32.49
C ARG A 85 -26.46 -19.31 -32.69
N GLU A 86 -27.15 -20.02 -31.82
CA GLU A 86 -28.60 -20.10 -31.77
C GLU A 86 -29.24 -18.76 -31.32
N ASP A 87 -30.50 -18.53 -31.68
CA ASP A 87 -31.28 -17.35 -31.32
C ASP A 87 -31.51 -17.27 -29.81
N VAL A 88 -31.42 -16.08 -29.24
CA VAL A 88 -31.67 -15.84 -27.80
C VAL A 88 -33.18 -15.78 -27.56
N ASP A 89 -33.67 -16.65 -26.68
CA ASP A 89 -35.01 -16.54 -26.08
C ASP A 89 -34.93 -15.82 -24.74
N LYS A 90 -34.13 -16.37 -23.80
CA LYS A 90 -34.04 -15.86 -22.43
C LYS A 90 -32.64 -16.00 -21.85
N VAL A 91 -32.14 -14.92 -21.23
CA VAL A 91 -30.91 -14.97 -20.46
C VAL A 91 -31.14 -15.71 -19.14
N ILE A 92 -30.31 -16.73 -18.87
CA ILE A 92 -30.35 -17.55 -17.66
C ILE A 92 -29.46 -16.91 -16.59
N MET A 93 -28.22 -16.57 -16.94
CA MET A 93 -27.25 -15.94 -16.05
C MET A 93 -26.27 -15.07 -16.83
N SER A 94 -25.69 -14.11 -16.15
CA SER A 94 -24.65 -13.23 -16.67
C SER A 94 -23.53 -13.06 -15.64
N ARG A 95 -22.32 -12.91 -16.14
CA ARG A 95 -21.12 -12.58 -15.34
C ARG A 95 -20.30 -11.57 -16.11
N GLY A 96 -19.62 -10.71 -15.37
CA GLY A 96 -18.70 -9.76 -15.97
C GLY A 96 -17.54 -9.46 -15.04
N ASN A 97 -16.46 -8.98 -15.64
CA ASN A 97 -15.26 -8.57 -14.91
C ASN A 97 -14.62 -7.37 -15.59
N VAL A 98 -14.03 -6.48 -14.79
CA VAL A 98 -13.28 -5.31 -15.27
C VAL A 98 -11.81 -5.68 -15.32
N ILE A 99 -11.19 -5.53 -16.49
CA ILE A 99 -9.77 -5.76 -16.70
C ILE A 99 -9.14 -4.45 -17.14
N VAL A 100 -8.29 -3.88 -16.30
CA VAL A 100 -7.53 -2.68 -16.63
C VAL A 100 -6.26 -3.08 -17.36
N GLU A 101 -6.04 -2.47 -18.52
CA GLU A 101 -4.87 -2.71 -19.36
C GLU A 101 -3.78 -1.67 -19.13
N ASN A 102 -4.17 -0.40 -18.94
CA ASN A 102 -3.22 0.67 -18.72
C ASN A 102 -3.73 1.73 -17.73
N THR A 103 -2.80 2.34 -17.00
CA THR A 103 -3.04 3.46 -16.09
C THR A 103 -1.93 4.48 -16.27
N ASP A 104 -2.23 5.58 -16.94
CA ASP A 104 -1.29 6.65 -17.24
C ASP A 104 -1.49 7.83 -16.30
N VAL A 105 -0.43 8.21 -15.60
CA VAL A 105 -0.42 9.39 -14.73
C VAL A 105 0.07 10.60 -15.51
N LEU A 106 -0.80 11.56 -15.66
CA LEU A 106 -0.52 12.85 -16.30
C LEU A 106 -0.59 13.95 -15.25
N GLU A 107 -0.18 15.16 -15.64
CA GLU A 107 -0.25 16.33 -14.76
C GLU A 107 -1.72 16.62 -14.38
N GLY A 108 -2.06 16.50 -13.10
CA GLY A 108 -3.40 16.76 -12.55
C GLY A 108 -4.47 15.73 -12.89
N ARG A 109 -4.17 14.64 -13.62
CA ARG A 109 -5.17 13.63 -14.02
C ARG A 109 -4.57 12.26 -14.24
N ILE A 110 -5.43 11.25 -14.15
CA ILE A 110 -5.10 9.86 -14.44
C ILE A 110 -6.00 9.38 -15.57
N VAL A 111 -5.41 8.72 -16.56
CA VAL A 111 -6.14 8.06 -17.65
C VAL A 111 -6.09 6.57 -17.40
N VAL A 112 -7.26 5.95 -17.26
CA VAL A 112 -7.39 4.51 -17.07
C VAL A 112 -8.10 3.92 -18.28
N SER A 113 -7.47 2.94 -18.93
CA SER A 113 -8.07 2.22 -20.05
C SER A 113 -8.08 0.72 -19.80
N GLY A 114 -9.08 0.07 -20.34
CA GLY A 114 -9.28 -1.37 -20.17
C GLY A 114 -10.50 -1.89 -20.89
N ILE A 115 -10.93 -3.07 -20.50
CA ILE A 115 -12.10 -3.75 -21.05
C ILE A 115 -13.00 -4.26 -19.92
N VAL A 116 -14.29 -4.26 -20.14
CA VAL A 116 -15.24 -5.04 -19.36
C VAL A 116 -15.58 -6.29 -20.16
N VAL A 117 -15.08 -7.44 -19.70
CA VAL A 117 -15.45 -8.74 -20.28
C VAL A 117 -16.76 -9.17 -19.68
N PHE A 118 -17.70 -9.59 -20.50
CA PHE A 118 -18.95 -10.14 -20.03
C PHE A 118 -19.27 -11.47 -20.72
N LYS A 119 -19.98 -12.32 -20.01
CA LYS A 119 -20.39 -13.64 -20.45
C LYS A 119 -21.85 -13.85 -20.07
N ILE A 120 -22.66 -14.34 -21.00
CA ILE A 120 -24.05 -14.70 -20.76
C ILE A 120 -24.29 -16.16 -21.11
N LEU A 121 -25.09 -16.82 -20.27
CA LEU A 121 -25.69 -18.10 -20.58
C LEU A 121 -27.16 -17.83 -20.90
N TYR A 122 -27.60 -18.26 -22.06
CA TYR A 122 -28.99 -18.07 -22.46
C TYR A 122 -29.62 -19.35 -22.99
N GLN A 123 -30.92 -19.42 -22.87
CA GLN A 123 -31.76 -20.43 -23.50
C GLN A 123 -31.99 -20.00 -24.93
N SER A 124 -31.82 -20.95 -25.89
CA SER A 124 -32.14 -20.67 -27.27
C SER A 124 -33.64 -20.83 -27.55
N ALA A 125 -34.14 -20.01 -28.48
CA ALA A 125 -35.49 -20.21 -29.02
C ALA A 125 -35.49 -21.57 -29.75
N SER A 126 -36.23 -22.53 -29.25
CA SER A 126 -36.47 -23.78 -29.97
C SER A 126 -37.22 -23.42 -31.25
N GLY A 127 -36.58 -23.59 -32.41
CA GLY A 127 -37.23 -23.43 -33.70
C GLY A 127 -38.51 -24.25 -33.73
N GLU A 128 -39.62 -23.61 -34.15
CA GLU A 128 -40.86 -24.30 -34.40
C GLU A 128 -40.60 -25.43 -35.40
N GLU A 129 -41.06 -26.66 -35.04
CA GLU A 129 -41.33 -27.76 -35.95
C GLU A 129 -40.12 -28.59 -36.45
N ASP A 130 -39.52 -29.37 -35.57
CA ASP A 130 -39.23 -30.76 -35.92
C ASP A 130 -39.90 -31.69 -34.90
N SER A 131 -41.03 -32.19 -35.27
CA SER A 131 -42.00 -32.91 -34.42
C SER A 131 -41.56 -34.37 -34.11
N ASP A 132 -40.30 -34.69 -34.20
CA ASP A 132 -39.78 -36.06 -33.96
C ASP A 132 -38.49 -36.10 -33.13
N SER A 133 -37.97 -34.99 -32.63
CA SER A 133 -36.86 -35.06 -31.67
C SER A 133 -37.44 -35.10 -30.24
N ASP A 134 -36.97 -36.09 -29.51
CA ASP A 134 -37.27 -36.43 -28.11
C ASP A 134 -37.40 -35.13 -27.25
N LYS A 135 -38.54 -34.98 -26.58
CA LYS A 135 -38.84 -33.85 -25.68
C LYS A 135 -37.87 -33.87 -24.51
N GLY A 136 -36.75 -33.15 -24.58
CA GLY A 136 -35.88 -33.11 -23.40
C GLY A 136 -34.71 -32.14 -23.42
N ASP A 137 -34.22 -31.68 -24.54
CA ASP A 137 -32.97 -30.90 -24.57
C ASP A 137 -33.24 -29.44 -24.96
N VAL A 138 -33.45 -28.58 -23.95
CA VAL A 138 -33.51 -27.13 -24.20
C VAL A 138 -32.06 -26.66 -24.43
N PRO A 139 -31.72 -26.20 -25.65
CA PRO A 139 -30.34 -25.84 -25.96
C PRO A 139 -29.94 -24.60 -25.13
N VAL A 140 -28.89 -24.77 -24.34
CA VAL A 140 -28.29 -23.70 -23.55
C VAL A 140 -26.98 -23.28 -24.21
N VAL A 141 -26.82 -21.96 -24.42
CA VAL A 141 -25.72 -21.40 -25.19
C VAL A 141 -25.01 -20.31 -24.40
N CYS A 142 -23.70 -20.28 -24.50
CA CYS A 142 -22.89 -19.19 -23.95
C CYS A 142 -22.48 -18.23 -25.06
N PHE A 143 -22.58 -16.93 -24.76
CA PHE A 143 -22.01 -15.85 -25.56
C PHE A 143 -21.12 -14.99 -24.65
N GLU A 144 -19.92 -14.66 -25.14
CA GLU A 144 -18.94 -13.83 -24.46
C GLU A 144 -18.47 -12.72 -25.39
N SER A 145 -18.30 -11.52 -24.83
CA SER A 145 -17.73 -10.38 -25.55
C SER A 145 -17.11 -9.38 -24.58
N GLU A 146 -16.55 -8.30 -25.10
CA GLU A 146 -15.85 -7.28 -24.32
C GLU A 146 -16.27 -5.87 -24.75
N ILE A 147 -16.31 -4.94 -23.80
CA ILE A 147 -16.59 -3.53 -24.01
C ILE A 147 -15.36 -2.73 -23.58
N PRO A 148 -14.66 -2.06 -24.50
CA PRO A 148 -13.53 -1.21 -24.16
C PRO A 148 -13.99 0.07 -23.46
N PHE A 149 -13.19 0.57 -22.51
CA PHE A 149 -13.39 1.85 -21.86
C PHE A 149 -12.09 2.64 -21.74
N GLU A 150 -12.22 3.95 -21.68
CA GLU A 150 -11.17 4.90 -21.34
C GLU A 150 -11.75 6.01 -20.49
N GLU A 151 -11.27 6.15 -19.25
CA GLU A 151 -11.75 7.14 -18.31
C GLU A 151 -10.67 8.14 -17.91
N ASN A 152 -11.03 9.42 -17.91
CA ASN A 152 -10.19 10.52 -17.49
C ASN A 152 -10.57 10.96 -16.08
N VAL A 153 -9.75 10.65 -15.09
CA VAL A 153 -10.00 10.98 -13.69
C VAL A 153 -9.16 12.19 -13.29
N VAL A 154 -9.82 13.35 -13.16
CA VAL A 154 -9.18 14.55 -12.63
C VAL A 154 -9.17 14.46 -11.11
N ILE A 155 -8.00 14.60 -10.51
CA ILE A 155 -7.82 14.62 -9.07
C ILE A 155 -7.33 16.01 -8.69
N GLU A 156 -8.21 16.78 -8.05
CA GLU A 156 -7.90 18.10 -7.52
C GLU A 156 -7.55 17.96 -6.05
N ASP A 157 -6.28 18.07 -5.71
CA ASP A 157 -5.83 18.23 -4.33
C ASP A 157 -5.16 19.61 -4.21
N PRO A 158 -5.62 20.49 -3.31
CA PRO A 158 -5.05 21.82 -3.14
C PRO A 158 -3.62 21.81 -2.54
N HIS A 159 -3.17 20.67 -2.04
CA HIS A 159 -1.90 20.56 -1.32
C HIS A 159 -0.83 19.75 -2.06
N ASP A 160 -1.23 18.79 -2.92
CA ASP A 160 -0.31 17.87 -3.57
C ASP A 160 -0.71 17.63 -5.04
N GLU A 161 -0.06 18.32 -5.97
CA GLU A 161 -0.26 18.13 -7.39
C GLU A 161 0.22 16.75 -7.87
N ILE A 162 -0.64 16.06 -8.63
CA ILE A 162 -0.30 14.78 -9.24
C ILE A 162 0.63 15.01 -10.42
N LYS A 163 1.71 14.25 -10.45
CA LYS A 163 2.79 14.38 -11.44
C LYS A 163 3.07 13.05 -12.14
N PRO A 164 3.55 13.11 -13.39
CA PRO A 164 4.09 11.92 -14.04
C PRO A 164 5.20 11.29 -13.19
N GLY A 165 5.04 9.98 -12.89
CA GLY A 165 5.95 9.25 -12.00
C GLY A 165 5.37 8.97 -10.61
N ASP A 166 4.26 9.60 -10.22
CA ASP A 166 3.48 9.15 -9.07
C ASP A 166 2.92 7.75 -9.33
N ARG A 167 2.80 6.96 -8.29
CA ARG A 167 2.24 5.62 -8.38
C ARG A 167 0.74 5.66 -8.12
N VAL A 168 0.00 4.93 -8.92
CA VAL A 168 -1.45 4.76 -8.73
C VAL A 168 -1.76 3.31 -8.41
N ASP A 169 -2.53 3.10 -7.35
CA ASP A 169 -3.18 1.85 -7.05
C ASP A 169 -4.66 1.99 -7.38
N GLY A 170 -5.18 1.08 -8.18
CA GLY A 170 -6.58 1.05 -8.58
C GLY A 170 -7.29 -0.19 -8.07
N THR A 171 -8.51 -0.01 -7.56
CA THR A 171 -9.47 -1.09 -7.34
C THR A 171 -10.65 -0.86 -8.28
N TYR A 172 -11.02 -1.89 -9.01
CA TYR A 172 -12.03 -1.81 -10.06
C TYR A 172 -13.07 -2.90 -9.83
N THR A 173 -14.33 -2.52 -9.83
CA THR A 173 -15.46 -3.42 -9.54
C THR A 173 -16.54 -3.22 -10.56
N LEU A 174 -17.07 -4.30 -11.12
CA LEU A 174 -18.31 -4.26 -11.88
C LEU A 174 -19.47 -4.34 -10.88
N GLU A 175 -20.06 -3.19 -10.56
CA GLU A 175 -21.08 -3.10 -9.52
C GLU A 175 -22.42 -3.65 -9.97
N ASP A 176 -22.76 -3.43 -11.24
CA ASP A 176 -23.99 -3.93 -11.85
C ASP A 176 -23.74 -4.35 -13.29
N LEU A 177 -24.45 -5.37 -13.74
CA LEU A 177 -24.47 -5.84 -15.13
C LEU A 177 -25.91 -6.20 -15.53
N TYR A 178 -26.44 -5.45 -16.46
CA TYR A 178 -27.80 -5.65 -17.01
C TYR A 178 -27.73 -6.07 -18.46
N ILE A 179 -28.39 -7.19 -18.77
CA ILE A 179 -28.51 -7.71 -20.13
C ILE A 179 -29.98 -7.63 -20.53
N THR A 180 -30.24 -6.89 -21.58
CA THR A 180 -31.61 -6.75 -22.16
C THR A 180 -31.63 -7.40 -23.52
N VAL A 181 -32.55 -8.33 -23.73
CA VAL A 181 -32.78 -8.93 -25.06
C VAL A 181 -33.65 -7.97 -25.88
N ILE A 182 -33.07 -7.35 -26.90
CA ILE A 182 -33.80 -6.44 -27.81
C ILE A 182 -34.60 -7.27 -28.81
N ASN A 183 -33.99 -8.28 -29.39
CA ASN A 183 -34.61 -9.31 -30.23
C ASN A 183 -33.76 -10.59 -30.19
N SER A 184 -34.21 -11.65 -30.87
CA SER A 184 -33.53 -12.95 -30.83
C SER A 184 -32.05 -12.94 -31.28
N ARG A 185 -31.62 -11.89 -31.99
CA ARG A 185 -30.26 -11.71 -32.52
C ARG A 185 -29.52 -10.52 -31.95
N LYS A 186 -30.13 -9.78 -31.03
CA LYS A 186 -29.52 -8.56 -30.51
C LYS A 186 -29.77 -8.39 -29.02
N ILE A 187 -28.71 -8.14 -28.28
CA ILE A 187 -28.75 -7.83 -26.85
C ILE A 187 -28.14 -6.44 -26.60
N GLU A 188 -28.68 -5.74 -25.61
CA GLU A 188 -28.07 -4.54 -25.01
C GLU A 188 -27.40 -4.94 -23.71
N VAL A 189 -26.17 -4.48 -23.53
CA VAL A 189 -25.36 -4.73 -22.33
C VAL A 189 -25.08 -3.41 -21.66
N ARG A 190 -25.56 -3.26 -20.41
CA ARG A 190 -25.28 -2.09 -19.57
C ARG A 190 -24.56 -2.52 -18.31
N GLY A 191 -23.49 -1.83 -17.97
CA GLY A 191 -22.77 -2.06 -16.73
C GLY A 191 -22.48 -0.78 -15.98
N LEU A 192 -22.43 -0.88 -14.65
CA LEU A 192 -21.95 0.16 -13.76
C LEU A 192 -20.59 -0.27 -13.24
N VAL A 193 -19.56 0.51 -13.53
CA VAL A 193 -18.18 0.25 -13.06
C VAL A 193 -17.81 1.25 -11.98
N GLY A 194 -17.45 0.73 -10.82
CA GLY A 194 -16.84 1.49 -9.73
C GLY A 194 -15.31 1.46 -9.86
N MET A 195 -14.68 2.60 -9.69
CA MET A 195 -13.22 2.75 -9.74
C MET A 195 -12.75 3.58 -8.55
N LYS A 196 -11.90 2.99 -7.71
CA LYS A 196 -11.21 3.69 -6.62
C LYS A 196 -9.73 3.79 -6.95
N LEU A 197 -9.22 5.01 -7.07
CA LEU A 197 -7.82 5.30 -7.35
C LEU A 197 -7.16 5.92 -6.12
N ALA A 198 -5.98 5.43 -5.75
CA ALA A 198 -5.16 5.98 -4.69
C ALA A 198 -3.79 6.32 -5.27
N VAL A 199 -3.38 7.59 -5.15
CA VAL A 199 -2.13 8.13 -5.71
C VAL A 199 -1.10 8.27 -4.61
N TYR A 200 0.07 7.71 -4.84
CA TYR A 200 1.18 7.73 -3.88
C TYR A 200 2.38 8.48 -4.44
N ASP A 201 2.94 9.37 -3.62
CA ASP A 201 4.25 9.96 -3.85
C ASP A 201 5.36 9.03 -3.35
N ARG A 202 6.41 8.90 -4.13
CA ARG A 202 7.65 8.28 -3.69
C ARG A 202 8.66 9.36 -3.37
N ALA A 203 8.58 9.91 -2.17
CA ALA A 203 9.52 10.88 -1.67
C ALA A 203 10.79 10.21 -1.14
N SER A 204 11.94 10.80 -1.44
CA SER A 204 13.21 10.41 -0.83
C SER A 204 13.99 11.63 -0.42
N ILE A 205 14.63 11.56 0.76
CA ILE A 205 15.46 12.64 1.30
C ILE A 205 16.78 12.05 1.79
N GLU A 206 17.85 12.82 1.65
CA GLU A 206 19.14 12.51 2.25
C GLU A 206 19.29 13.26 3.58
N ALA A 207 18.94 12.59 4.68
CA ALA A 207 19.03 13.15 6.03
C ALA A 207 20.45 13.06 6.58
N ALA A 208 20.95 14.13 7.19
CA ALA A 208 22.20 14.10 7.92
C ALA A 208 22.06 13.22 9.17
N VAL A 209 22.94 12.25 9.31
CA VAL A 209 22.99 11.33 10.47
C VAL A 209 24.24 11.57 11.32
N ASP A 210 25.29 12.18 10.74
CA ASP A 210 26.54 12.50 11.46
C ASP A 210 27.34 13.56 10.71
N VAL A 211 28.42 14.03 11.34
CA VAL A 211 29.40 14.95 10.77
C VAL A 211 30.74 14.24 10.62
N ALA A 212 31.23 14.08 9.39
CA ALA A 212 32.43 13.30 9.08
C ALA A 212 33.71 13.85 9.72
N ASN A 213 33.83 15.17 9.88
CA ASN A 213 34.99 15.86 10.45
C ASN A 213 34.58 16.71 11.67
N ALA A 214 34.08 16.06 12.73
CA ALA A 214 33.45 16.72 13.88
C ALA A 214 34.39 17.49 14.82
N SER A 215 35.70 17.64 14.50
CA SER A 215 36.67 18.32 15.38
C SER A 215 36.23 19.79 15.63
N GLY A 216 35.74 20.08 16.85
CA GLY A 216 35.26 21.38 17.27
C GLY A 216 33.80 21.66 16.91
N ILE A 217 33.06 20.65 16.45
CA ILE A 217 31.59 20.70 16.25
C ILE A 217 30.95 19.85 17.34
N SER A 218 29.94 20.41 18.01
CA SER A 218 29.07 19.67 18.94
C SER A 218 27.76 19.33 18.24
N CYS A 219 27.37 18.07 18.27
CA CYS A 219 26.19 17.54 17.62
C CYS A 219 25.11 17.14 18.64
N CYS A 220 23.86 17.34 18.27
CA CYS A 220 22.69 16.82 18.97
C CYS A 220 21.95 15.85 18.07
N TYR A 221 21.56 14.69 18.58
CA TYR A 221 20.92 13.64 17.83
C TYR A 221 19.51 13.38 18.35
N LYS A 222 18.62 13.01 17.45
CA LYS A 222 17.27 12.57 17.76
C LYS A 222 17.01 11.23 17.10
N LYS A 223 16.36 10.34 17.84
CA LYS A 223 15.89 9.06 17.30
C LYS A 223 14.65 9.29 16.45
N LEU A 224 14.68 8.86 15.20
CA LEU A 224 13.58 8.82 14.26
C LEU A 224 13.21 7.37 14.00
N SER A 225 11.99 6.99 14.38
CA SER A 225 11.41 5.69 14.02
C SER A 225 10.52 5.88 12.81
N CYS A 226 10.83 5.23 11.70
CA CYS A 226 10.08 5.32 10.45
C CYS A 226 10.00 3.97 9.76
N THR A 227 8.91 3.75 9.03
CA THR A 227 8.76 2.59 8.14
C THR A 227 9.27 2.97 6.76
N ASN A 228 10.47 2.49 6.43
CA ASN A 228 11.14 2.79 5.18
C ASN A 228 10.71 1.82 4.09
N MET A 229 10.29 2.33 2.92
CA MET A 229 10.01 1.50 1.76
C MET A 229 11.32 1.07 1.09
N VAL A 230 11.66 -0.21 1.24
CA VAL A 230 12.89 -0.78 0.68
C VAL A 230 12.79 -0.92 -0.82
N THR A 231 11.72 -1.57 -1.28
CA THR A 231 11.49 -1.84 -2.70
C THR A 231 10.02 -2.00 -3.02
N SER A 232 9.70 -1.95 -4.29
CA SER A 232 8.39 -2.36 -4.82
C SER A 232 8.61 -3.15 -6.10
N CYS A 233 7.86 -4.22 -6.28
CA CYS A 233 7.92 -5.05 -7.47
C CYS A 233 6.52 -5.29 -8.04
N LYS A 234 6.48 -5.49 -9.35
CA LYS A 234 5.29 -5.88 -10.12
C LYS A 234 5.72 -6.93 -11.12
N ASP A 235 5.00 -8.05 -11.15
CA ASP A 235 5.28 -9.16 -12.05
C ASP A 235 3.99 -9.88 -12.44
N MET A 236 4.07 -10.76 -13.44
CA MET A 236 2.94 -11.51 -13.97
C MET A 236 3.09 -12.99 -13.67
N ILE A 237 2.18 -13.53 -12.88
CA ILE A 237 2.08 -14.96 -12.60
C ILE A 237 1.26 -15.62 -13.70
N LYS A 238 1.87 -16.55 -14.42
CA LYS A 238 1.20 -17.34 -15.46
C LYS A 238 0.70 -18.65 -14.87
N VAL A 239 -0.61 -18.79 -14.80
CA VAL A 239 -1.27 -20.04 -14.41
C VAL A 239 -1.57 -20.84 -15.67
N LYS A 240 -1.08 -22.09 -15.72
CA LYS A 240 -1.35 -23.03 -16.79
C LYS A 240 -1.61 -24.40 -16.19
N GLU A 241 -2.88 -24.78 -16.17
CA GLU A 241 -3.31 -25.99 -15.50
C GLU A 241 -4.09 -26.90 -16.44
N GLU A 242 -3.78 -28.19 -16.38
CA GLU A 242 -4.54 -29.26 -17.05
C GLU A 242 -5.36 -30.00 -16.01
N ILE A 243 -6.67 -30.04 -16.24
CA ILE A 243 -7.64 -30.68 -15.36
C ILE A 243 -8.26 -31.84 -16.09
N GLN A 244 -7.84 -33.06 -15.70
CA GLN A 244 -8.37 -34.30 -16.23
C GLN A 244 -9.77 -34.55 -15.66
N LEU A 245 -10.75 -34.86 -16.53
CA LEU A 245 -12.08 -35.25 -16.09
C LEU A 245 -12.04 -36.60 -15.35
N PRO A 246 -12.82 -36.74 -14.26
CA PRO A 246 -13.01 -38.04 -13.63
C PRO A 246 -13.56 -39.08 -14.63
N THR A 247 -13.15 -40.34 -14.50
CA THR A 247 -13.60 -41.43 -15.40
C THR A 247 -15.12 -41.66 -15.37
N SER A 248 -15.80 -41.21 -14.32
CA SER A 248 -17.26 -41.29 -14.20
C SER A 248 -18.03 -40.24 -15.00
N LYS A 249 -17.31 -39.28 -15.60
CA LYS A 249 -17.90 -38.20 -16.38
C LYS A 249 -17.74 -38.51 -17.89
N PRO A 250 -18.73 -38.13 -18.73
CA PRO A 250 -18.63 -38.29 -20.19
C PRO A 250 -17.55 -37.40 -20.78
N ASN A 251 -17.07 -37.75 -21.96
CA ASN A 251 -16.19 -36.88 -22.76
C ASN A 251 -16.88 -35.58 -23.12
N ILE A 252 -16.11 -34.53 -23.34
CA ILE A 252 -16.63 -33.20 -23.64
C ILE A 252 -16.86 -33.07 -25.16
N ASN A 253 -18.11 -32.91 -25.56
CA ASN A 253 -18.42 -32.50 -26.91
C ASN A 253 -18.27 -30.95 -27.04
N ARG A 254 -18.86 -30.20 -26.11
CA ARG A 254 -18.85 -28.75 -26.13
C ARG A 254 -18.86 -28.19 -24.72
N LEU A 255 -17.91 -27.30 -24.43
CA LEU A 255 -17.92 -26.47 -23.22
C LEU A 255 -19.01 -25.42 -23.37
N ILE A 256 -19.93 -25.34 -22.39
CA ILE A 256 -21.08 -24.43 -22.41
C ILE A 256 -20.80 -23.23 -21.51
N TRP A 257 -20.28 -23.45 -20.33
CA TRP A 257 -19.94 -22.39 -19.37
C TRP A 257 -18.70 -22.78 -18.60
N ASP A 258 -17.85 -21.81 -18.33
CA ASP A 258 -16.73 -21.92 -17.41
C ASP A 258 -16.67 -20.71 -16.48
N GLU A 259 -16.22 -20.93 -15.29
CA GLU A 259 -15.92 -19.90 -14.29
C GLU A 259 -14.63 -20.28 -13.60
N VAL A 260 -13.66 -19.38 -13.61
CA VAL A 260 -12.39 -19.56 -12.88
C VAL A 260 -12.27 -18.47 -11.83
N SER A 261 -12.15 -18.88 -10.58
CA SER A 261 -11.95 -17.98 -9.45
C SER A 261 -10.62 -18.25 -8.77
N PHE A 262 -10.02 -17.19 -8.25
CA PHE A 262 -8.77 -17.25 -7.48
C PHE A 262 -9.03 -16.73 -6.08
N ARG A 263 -8.59 -17.47 -5.06
CA ARG A 263 -8.86 -17.13 -3.66
C ARG A 263 -7.74 -17.58 -2.73
N LYS A 264 -7.81 -17.18 -1.44
CA LYS A 264 -6.83 -17.50 -0.40
C LYS A 264 -5.41 -17.07 -0.78
N PHE A 265 -5.27 -15.89 -1.36
CA PHE A 265 -3.95 -15.36 -1.64
C PHE A 265 -3.14 -15.20 -0.37
N ASP A 266 -1.94 -15.77 -0.36
CA ASP A 266 -0.95 -15.64 0.71
C ASP A 266 0.40 -15.26 0.08
N MET A 267 0.90 -14.08 0.45
CA MET A 267 2.16 -13.54 -0.05
C MET A 267 3.15 -13.43 1.11
N LYS A 268 4.34 -14.00 0.95
CA LYS A 268 5.38 -13.99 1.97
C LYS A 268 6.72 -13.51 1.41
N PRO A 269 7.40 -12.57 2.11
CA PRO A 269 8.74 -12.18 1.74
C PRO A 269 9.72 -13.34 1.97
N MET A 270 10.60 -13.54 1.00
CA MET A 270 11.70 -14.52 1.03
C MET A 270 12.99 -13.82 0.63
N ASN A 271 14.13 -14.49 0.79
CA ASN A 271 15.41 -13.89 0.41
C ASN A 271 15.53 -13.68 -1.10
N GLY A 272 15.38 -12.43 -1.54
CA GLY A 272 15.45 -12.01 -2.96
C GLY A 272 14.19 -12.24 -3.79
N SER A 273 13.10 -12.71 -3.20
CA SER A 273 11.84 -13.02 -3.90
C SER A 273 10.63 -12.88 -2.97
N ILE A 274 9.43 -13.00 -3.52
CA ILE A 274 8.19 -13.09 -2.78
C ILE A 274 7.48 -14.36 -3.20
N SER A 275 7.22 -15.25 -2.25
CA SER A 275 6.39 -16.44 -2.46
C SER A 275 4.93 -16.04 -2.54
N VAL A 276 4.20 -16.57 -3.51
CA VAL A 276 2.77 -16.31 -3.72
C VAL A 276 2.05 -17.65 -3.83
N SER A 277 1.15 -17.93 -2.91
CA SER A 277 0.31 -19.13 -2.95
C SER A 277 -1.17 -18.74 -2.97
N PHE A 278 -1.98 -19.51 -3.68
CA PHE A 278 -3.43 -19.27 -3.80
C PHE A 278 -4.14 -20.53 -4.29
N GLU A 279 -5.46 -20.57 -4.12
CA GLU A 279 -6.31 -21.60 -4.70
C GLU A 279 -6.95 -21.09 -6.00
N MET A 280 -6.87 -21.90 -7.06
CA MET A 280 -7.66 -21.76 -8.28
C MET A 280 -8.82 -22.73 -8.22
N GLU A 281 -10.05 -22.25 -8.40
CA GLU A 281 -11.25 -23.07 -8.55
C GLU A 281 -11.79 -22.92 -9.97
N LEU A 282 -11.93 -24.04 -10.66
CA LEU A 282 -12.62 -24.14 -11.95
C LEU A 282 -13.99 -24.77 -11.75
N PHE A 283 -15.02 -24.08 -12.18
CA PHE A 283 -16.34 -24.66 -12.42
C PHE A 283 -16.63 -24.65 -13.92
N ALA A 284 -17.11 -25.77 -14.47
CA ALA A 284 -17.47 -25.86 -15.87
C ALA A 284 -18.76 -26.66 -16.08
N ILE A 285 -19.59 -26.19 -17.01
CA ILE A 285 -20.78 -26.88 -17.53
C ILE A 285 -20.50 -27.26 -18.98
N TYR A 286 -20.74 -28.51 -19.36
CA TYR A 286 -20.48 -29.00 -20.69
C TYR A 286 -21.51 -30.00 -21.16
N LYS A 287 -21.65 -30.16 -22.48
CA LYS A 287 -22.42 -31.22 -23.14
C LYS A 287 -21.49 -32.40 -23.40
N GLY A 288 -21.95 -33.60 -23.03
CA GLY A 288 -21.26 -34.86 -23.34
C GLY A 288 -21.38 -35.25 -24.84
N GLU A 289 -20.54 -36.20 -25.29
CA GLU A 289 -20.56 -36.67 -26.68
C GLU A 289 -21.79 -37.48 -27.04
N GLU A 290 -22.39 -38.20 -26.09
CA GLU A 290 -23.56 -39.03 -26.35
C GLU A 290 -24.83 -38.14 -26.48
N GLU A 291 -25.58 -38.33 -27.57
CA GLU A 291 -26.87 -37.65 -27.79
C GLU A 291 -27.87 -38.01 -26.68
N GLY A 292 -28.64 -37.01 -26.21
CA GLY A 292 -29.62 -37.17 -25.15
C GLY A 292 -29.05 -37.22 -23.74
N THR A 293 -27.73 -37.07 -23.55
CA THR A 293 -27.15 -36.93 -22.20
C THR A 293 -27.45 -35.57 -21.58
N PRO A 294 -27.86 -35.53 -20.29
CA PRO A 294 -28.06 -34.27 -19.59
C PRO A 294 -26.74 -33.49 -19.48
N LEU A 295 -26.86 -32.18 -19.30
CA LEU A 295 -25.69 -31.34 -19.05
C LEU A 295 -24.85 -31.88 -17.89
N SER A 296 -23.57 -31.96 -18.13
CA SER A 296 -22.57 -32.39 -17.15
C SER A 296 -21.85 -31.19 -16.57
N PHE A 297 -21.38 -31.31 -15.35
CA PHE A 297 -20.60 -30.26 -14.70
C PHE A 297 -19.39 -30.83 -13.97
N VAL A 298 -18.38 -30.02 -13.81
CA VAL A 298 -17.18 -30.32 -13.02
C VAL A 298 -16.83 -29.09 -12.17
N ASN A 299 -16.42 -29.36 -10.93
CA ASN A 299 -15.87 -28.38 -10.03
C ASN A 299 -14.57 -28.93 -9.44
N VAL A 300 -13.46 -28.21 -9.64
CA VAL A 300 -12.13 -28.62 -9.22
C VAL A 300 -11.40 -27.45 -8.60
N THR A 301 -10.80 -27.67 -7.45
CA THR A 301 -9.91 -26.72 -6.78
C THR A 301 -8.47 -27.23 -6.85
N LYS A 302 -7.55 -26.36 -7.23
CA LYS A 302 -6.09 -26.61 -7.23
C LYS A 302 -5.37 -25.53 -6.43
N GLU A 303 -4.41 -25.95 -5.63
CA GLU A 303 -3.47 -25.06 -4.97
C GLU A 303 -2.33 -24.73 -5.95
N ILE A 304 -2.06 -23.43 -6.12
CA ILE A 304 -1.02 -22.90 -6.99
C ILE A 304 0.04 -22.22 -6.13
N ASN A 305 1.29 -22.57 -6.39
CA ASN A 305 2.44 -21.95 -5.74
C ASN A 305 3.34 -21.32 -6.82
N SER A 306 3.67 -20.06 -6.62
CA SER A 306 4.51 -19.27 -7.52
C SER A 306 5.45 -18.38 -6.72
N SER A 307 6.36 -17.72 -7.41
CA SER A 307 7.23 -16.70 -6.80
C SER A 307 7.50 -15.61 -7.81
N ILE A 308 7.65 -14.38 -7.31
CA ILE A 308 8.07 -13.23 -8.08
C ILE A 308 9.45 -12.77 -7.59
N GLU A 309 10.32 -12.39 -8.52
CA GLU A 309 11.64 -11.88 -8.18
C GLU A 309 11.51 -10.47 -7.59
N CYS A 310 12.13 -10.25 -6.43
CA CYS A 310 12.13 -8.95 -5.75
C CYS A 310 13.47 -8.74 -5.04
N PRO A 311 14.51 -8.27 -5.74
CA PRO A 311 15.84 -8.09 -5.17
C PRO A 311 15.82 -7.13 -3.98
N GLY A 312 16.57 -7.47 -2.92
CA GLY A 312 16.66 -6.67 -1.70
C GLY A 312 15.60 -6.98 -0.64
N VAL A 313 14.74 -7.97 -0.88
CA VAL A 313 13.76 -8.47 0.10
C VAL A 313 14.39 -9.52 0.99
N TYR A 314 14.03 -9.53 2.27
CA TYR A 314 14.39 -10.54 3.28
C TYR A 314 13.13 -10.98 4.03
N GLU A 315 13.22 -12.15 4.68
CA GLU A 315 12.08 -12.82 5.34
C GLU A 315 11.45 -12.06 6.51
N ASP A 316 12.20 -11.18 7.15
CA ASP A 316 11.79 -10.37 8.29
C ASP A 316 11.13 -9.04 7.90
N MET A 317 11.06 -8.74 6.60
CA MET A 317 10.48 -7.49 6.10
C MET A 317 8.95 -7.53 6.07
N ILE A 318 8.36 -6.36 6.11
CA ILE A 318 6.90 -6.17 6.07
C ILE A 318 6.46 -6.10 4.62
N LEU A 319 5.54 -6.98 4.24
CA LEU A 319 5.00 -7.03 2.89
C LEU A 319 3.58 -6.47 2.84
N ASP A 320 3.33 -5.56 1.92
CA ASP A 320 2.01 -5.08 1.51
C ASP A 320 1.84 -5.39 0.02
N GLY A 321 1.03 -6.39 -0.31
CA GLY A 321 0.90 -6.89 -1.68
C GLY A 321 -0.49 -7.42 -1.98
N PHE A 322 -0.81 -7.45 -3.27
CA PHE A 322 -2.06 -8.01 -3.78
C PHE A 322 -1.86 -8.64 -5.15
N VAL A 323 -2.79 -9.52 -5.52
CA VAL A 323 -2.81 -10.19 -6.82
C VAL A 323 -4.15 -9.92 -7.48
N THR A 324 -4.10 -9.45 -8.73
CA THR A 324 -5.31 -9.16 -9.52
C THR A 324 -5.36 -10.11 -10.71
N PRO A 325 -6.43 -10.90 -10.86
CA PRO A 325 -6.65 -11.71 -12.04
C PRO A 325 -6.83 -10.83 -13.29
N GLY A 326 -6.11 -11.18 -14.36
CA GLY A 326 -6.25 -10.56 -15.67
C GLY A 326 -7.04 -11.45 -16.63
N LYS A 327 -6.84 -11.25 -17.94
CA LYS A 327 -7.52 -12.04 -18.98
C LYS A 327 -7.01 -13.49 -18.97
N GLY A 328 -7.95 -14.42 -19.03
CA GLY A 328 -7.69 -15.85 -19.11
C GLY A 328 -8.52 -16.52 -20.18
N ASN A 329 -8.26 -17.82 -20.38
CA ASN A 329 -8.95 -18.65 -21.33
C ASN A 329 -9.07 -20.08 -20.81
N VAL A 330 -10.21 -20.71 -21.09
CA VAL A 330 -10.47 -22.13 -20.78
C VAL A 330 -10.77 -22.85 -22.08
N THR A 331 -10.04 -23.91 -22.35
CA THR A 331 -10.18 -24.71 -23.59
C THR A 331 -10.21 -26.18 -23.29
N VAL A 332 -10.75 -26.97 -24.23
CA VAL A 332 -10.76 -28.43 -24.14
C VAL A 332 -9.59 -28.97 -24.95
N LYS A 333 -8.90 -29.95 -24.40
CA LYS A 333 -7.82 -30.71 -25.05
C LYS A 333 -8.07 -32.21 -25.01
N GLN A 334 -7.47 -32.89 -25.94
CA GLN A 334 -7.46 -34.36 -25.96
C GLN A 334 -6.48 -34.92 -24.92
N ASP A 335 -6.87 -36.03 -24.33
CA ASP A 335 -5.99 -36.82 -23.47
C ASP A 335 -5.07 -37.75 -24.29
N SER A 336 -4.34 -38.65 -23.61
CA SER A 336 -3.43 -39.60 -24.28
C SER A 336 -4.12 -40.59 -25.21
N ASP A 337 -5.41 -40.83 -25.02
CA ASP A 337 -6.21 -41.76 -25.80
C ASP A 337 -6.95 -41.07 -26.95
N GLY A 338 -6.75 -39.75 -27.10
CA GLY A 338 -7.35 -38.92 -28.14
C GLY A 338 -8.79 -38.49 -27.82
N GLU A 339 -9.23 -38.61 -26.56
CA GLU A 339 -10.56 -38.24 -26.12
C GLU A 339 -10.54 -36.81 -25.52
N ASP A 340 -11.58 -36.04 -25.79
CA ASP A 340 -11.73 -34.66 -25.24
C ASP A 340 -12.11 -34.69 -23.77
N ARG A 341 -11.10 -34.90 -22.90
CA ARG A 341 -11.23 -35.12 -21.45
C ARG A 341 -10.39 -34.19 -20.58
N ILE A 342 -9.62 -33.28 -21.17
CA ILE A 342 -8.78 -32.33 -20.44
C ILE A 342 -9.37 -30.95 -20.60
N ILE A 343 -9.62 -30.27 -19.47
CA ILE A 343 -9.92 -28.84 -19.44
C ILE A 343 -8.61 -28.12 -19.16
N TYR A 344 -8.15 -27.31 -20.11
CA TYR A 344 -6.94 -26.50 -20.01
C TYR A 344 -7.29 -25.07 -19.62
N VAL A 345 -6.73 -24.63 -18.51
CA VAL A 345 -6.93 -23.28 -17.95
C VAL A 345 -5.64 -22.49 -18.12
N GLU A 346 -5.72 -21.31 -18.73
CA GLU A 346 -4.60 -20.39 -18.86
C GLU A 346 -5.03 -18.98 -18.41
N TYR A 347 -4.35 -18.42 -17.39
CA TYR A 347 -4.61 -17.09 -16.86
C TYR A 347 -3.32 -16.35 -16.58
N ASN A 348 -3.36 -15.03 -16.70
CA ASN A 348 -2.29 -14.14 -16.26
C ASN A 348 -2.79 -13.35 -15.04
N LEU A 349 -2.06 -13.41 -13.93
CA LEU A 349 -2.38 -12.68 -12.71
C LEU A 349 -1.29 -11.63 -12.47
N ALA A 350 -1.68 -10.37 -12.34
CA ALA A 350 -0.76 -9.31 -11.97
C ALA A 350 -0.52 -9.34 -10.47
N ALA A 351 0.73 -9.56 -10.05
CA ALA A 351 1.13 -9.52 -8.66
C ALA A 351 1.90 -8.22 -8.39
N GLU A 352 1.47 -7.46 -7.41
CA GLU A 352 2.12 -6.23 -6.97
C GLU A 352 2.46 -6.31 -5.49
N ALA A 353 3.66 -5.85 -5.14
CA ALA A 353 4.13 -5.88 -3.76
C ALA A 353 4.96 -4.64 -3.43
N ARG A 354 4.82 -4.19 -2.19
CA ARG A 354 5.65 -3.19 -1.53
C ARG A 354 6.26 -3.81 -0.30
N VAL A 355 7.53 -3.58 -0.13
CA VAL A 355 8.29 -4.15 0.98
C VAL A 355 8.84 -3.05 1.83
N TYR A 356 8.58 -3.15 3.12
CA TYR A 356 8.93 -2.14 4.10
C TYR A 356 9.80 -2.76 5.20
N GLU A 357 10.58 -1.90 5.82
CA GLU A 357 11.41 -2.20 6.99
C GLU A 357 11.22 -1.11 8.03
N ASP A 358 10.94 -1.50 9.26
CA ASP A 358 10.93 -0.55 10.37
C ASP A 358 12.37 -0.23 10.78
N ARG A 359 12.72 1.04 10.75
CA ARG A 359 14.04 1.53 11.10
C ARG A 359 14.00 2.57 12.20
N ASP A 360 14.91 2.37 13.15
CA ASP A 360 15.28 3.37 14.13
C ASP A 360 16.61 4.02 13.70
N ILE A 361 16.56 5.28 13.33
CA ILE A 361 17.72 6.01 12.81
C ILE A 361 18.00 7.19 13.73
N ASN A 362 19.25 7.34 14.16
CA ASN A 362 19.68 8.55 14.83
C ASN A 362 19.96 9.62 13.77
N ILE A 363 19.13 10.64 13.71
CA ILE A 363 19.29 11.78 12.82
C ILE A 363 19.97 12.92 13.57
N LEU A 364 20.72 13.73 12.84
CA LEU A 364 21.31 14.96 13.35
C LEU A 364 20.20 16.01 13.53
N GLU A 365 19.87 16.33 14.77
CA GLU A 365 18.82 17.31 15.09
C GLU A 365 19.36 18.73 15.07
N ASP A 366 20.59 18.93 15.57
CA ASP A 366 21.24 20.23 15.61
C ASP A 366 22.76 20.07 15.70
N MET A 367 23.48 21.14 15.30
CA MET A 367 24.92 21.21 15.44
C MET A 367 25.38 22.65 15.66
N PHE A 368 26.48 22.83 16.35
CA PHE A 368 27.12 24.14 16.49
C PHE A 368 28.64 24.00 16.69
N SER A 369 29.34 25.11 16.46
CA SER A 369 30.77 25.23 16.80
C SER A 369 30.99 26.49 17.61
N GLY A 370 31.92 26.45 18.57
CA GLY A 370 32.37 27.64 19.33
C GLY A 370 33.23 28.59 18.49
N THR A 371 33.71 28.15 17.32
CA THR A 371 34.65 28.90 16.45
C THR A 371 34.05 29.28 15.10
N ALA A 372 32.93 28.72 14.70
CA ALA A 372 32.21 29.02 13.44
C ALA A 372 30.69 29.10 13.71
N ASN A 373 29.99 29.95 12.96
CA ASN A 373 28.53 29.98 12.98
C ASN A 373 28.04 29.02 11.90
N ILE A 374 27.54 27.85 12.32
CA ILE A 374 27.01 26.84 11.43
C ILE A 374 25.48 26.93 11.45
N GLU A 375 24.90 27.24 10.30
CA GLU A 375 23.45 27.25 10.10
C GLU A 375 23.02 26.00 9.33
N PRO A 376 22.25 25.09 9.97
CA PRO A 376 21.74 23.91 9.29
C PRO A 376 20.65 24.30 8.29
N VAL A 377 20.75 23.79 7.06
CA VAL A 377 19.68 23.85 6.05
C VAL A 377 18.73 22.70 6.35
N ARG A 378 17.46 23.03 6.50
CA ARG A 378 16.44 22.06 6.89
C ARG A 378 15.39 21.93 5.81
N GLU A 379 14.94 20.70 5.59
CA GLU A 379 13.80 20.39 4.73
C GLU A 379 12.75 19.63 5.53
N GLU A 380 11.48 19.90 5.25
CA GLU A 380 10.39 19.15 5.83
C GLU A 380 10.26 17.81 5.12
N PHE A 381 10.26 16.73 5.89
CA PHE A 381 10.09 15.38 5.40
C PHE A 381 8.85 14.76 6.03
N ARG A 382 7.91 14.36 5.18
CA ARG A 382 6.74 13.57 5.56
C ARG A 382 7.09 12.10 5.46
N TYR A 383 6.70 11.31 6.44
CA TYR A 383 6.95 9.88 6.48
C TYR A 383 5.81 9.12 7.15
N GLU A 384 5.75 7.84 6.87
CA GLU A 384 4.76 6.94 7.44
C GLU A 384 5.41 6.02 8.47
N THR A 385 4.63 5.64 9.50
CA THR A 385 5.01 4.63 10.49
C THR A 385 3.92 3.58 10.53
N LEU A 386 4.27 2.31 10.33
CA LEU A 386 3.33 1.20 10.41
C LEU A 386 2.69 1.14 11.80
N ARG A 387 1.37 1.06 11.84
CA ARG A 387 0.57 0.91 13.06
C ARG A 387 -0.07 -0.45 13.17
N VAL A 388 -0.61 -0.93 12.06
CA VAL A 388 -1.34 -2.19 12.00
C VAL A 388 -0.96 -2.92 10.70
N LYS A 389 -0.65 -4.20 10.83
CA LYS A 389 -0.68 -5.18 9.75
C LYS A 389 -1.49 -6.36 10.27
N ASN A 390 -2.69 -6.54 9.73
CA ASN A 390 -3.62 -7.57 10.18
C ASN A 390 -4.18 -8.31 8.96
N ASN A 391 -4.15 -9.64 9.03
CA ASN A 391 -4.80 -10.53 8.08
C ASN A 391 -5.95 -11.22 8.82
N ALA A 392 -7.12 -10.64 8.71
CA ALA A 392 -8.31 -11.06 9.43
C ALA A 392 -9.26 -11.89 8.57
N ARG A 393 -10.03 -12.74 9.23
CA ARG A 393 -11.08 -13.56 8.61
C ARG A 393 -12.36 -13.44 9.41
N THR A 394 -13.44 -13.13 8.74
CA THR A 394 -14.77 -13.11 9.36
C THR A 394 -15.71 -14.09 8.66
N LYS A 395 -16.58 -14.73 9.44
CA LYS A 395 -17.57 -15.66 8.93
C LYS A 395 -18.93 -15.00 8.88
N ILE A 396 -19.60 -15.12 7.75
CA ILE A 396 -20.94 -14.61 7.51
C ILE A 396 -21.82 -15.78 7.16
N THR A 397 -23.02 -15.81 7.73
CA THR A 397 -24.06 -16.79 7.37
C THR A 397 -25.35 -16.05 7.11
N ARG A 398 -25.99 -16.36 5.98
CA ARG A 398 -27.28 -15.79 5.59
C ARG A 398 -28.19 -16.84 4.99
N LYS A 399 -29.46 -16.78 5.32
CA LYS A 399 -30.49 -17.56 4.65
C LYS A 399 -31.13 -16.68 3.57
N GLU A 400 -31.24 -17.23 2.39
CA GLU A 400 -31.85 -16.56 1.25
C GLU A 400 -32.99 -17.42 0.73
N ARG A 401 -34.15 -16.78 0.50
CA ARG A 401 -35.32 -17.42 -0.04
C ARG A 401 -35.49 -17.02 -1.50
N LEU A 402 -35.82 -18.01 -2.34
CA LEU A 402 -36.09 -17.78 -3.74
C LEU A 402 -37.23 -16.77 -3.94
N LYS A 403 -37.09 -15.92 -4.95
CA LYS A 403 -38.22 -15.11 -5.44
C LYS A 403 -39.28 -16.05 -5.99
N SER A 404 -40.57 -15.72 -5.84
CA SER A 404 -41.70 -16.54 -6.29
C SER A 404 -41.71 -16.84 -7.82
N SER A 405 -40.94 -16.10 -8.60
CA SER A 405 -40.75 -16.30 -10.05
C SER A 405 -39.62 -17.25 -10.39
N ALA A 406 -38.77 -17.61 -9.42
CA ALA A 406 -37.65 -18.51 -9.63
C ALA A 406 -38.11 -19.98 -9.46
N PRO A 407 -37.62 -20.91 -10.28
CA PRO A 407 -37.93 -22.32 -10.12
C PRO A 407 -37.25 -22.91 -8.87
N GLY A 408 -37.87 -23.94 -8.30
CA GLY A 408 -37.33 -24.60 -7.11
C GLY A 408 -36.00 -25.30 -7.36
N ILE A 409 -35.17 -25.38 -6.32
CA ILE A 409 -33.83 -25.96 -6.38
C ILE A 409 -33.93 -27.47 -6.24
N LEU A 410 -33.31 -28.21 -7.16
CA LEU A 410 -33.04 -29.65 -7.02
C LEU A 410 -31.64 -29.91 -6.50
N GLN A 411 -30.65 -29.24 -7.05
CA GLN A 411 -29.24 -29.40 -6.68
C GLN A 411 -28.46 -28.12 -6.90
N ILE A 412 -27.67 -27.70 -5.92
CA ILE A 412 -26.71 -26.62 -6.08
C ILE A 412 -25.49 -27.15 -6.83
N LEU A 413 -25.10 -26.49 -7.90
CA LEU A 413 -23.95 -26.86 -8.73
C LEU A 413 -22.69 -26.13 -8.32
N PHE A 414 -22.81 -24.81 -8.10
CA PHE A 414 -21.69 -23.94 -7.84
C PHE A 414 -22.10 -22.69 -7.07
N VAL A 415 -21.19 -22.18 -6.27
CA VAL A 415 -21.35 -20.93 -5.54
C VAL A 415 -20.04 -20.14 -5.63
N CYS A 416 -20.13 -18.92 -6.08
CA CYS A 416 -19.02 -17.95 -6.04
C CYS A 416 -19.50 -16.61 -5.50
N GLY A 417 -18.57 -15.69 -5.25
CA GLY A 417 -18.95 -14.38 -4.75
C GLY A 417 -17.80 -13.39 -4.80
N ASP A 418 -18.18 -12.12 -4.97
CA ASP A 418 -17.29 -10.98 -4.99
C ASP A 418 -17.47 -10.19 -3.69
N CYS A 419 -16.38 -9.68 -3.13
CA CYS A 419 -16.38 -8.95 -1.88
C CYS A 419 -16.05 -7.48 -2.11
N ASP A 420 -16.96 -6.60 -1.71
CA ASP A 420 -16.83 -5.14 -1.84
C ASP A 420 -16.79 -4.46 -0.48
N ILE A 421 -16.11 -3.31 -0.41
CA ILE A 421 -16.06 -2.44 0.77
C ILE A 421 -16.87 -1.18 0.49
N ASP A 422 -17.90 -0.97 1.30
CA ASP A 422 -18.76 0.22 1.20
C ASP A 422 -18.19 1.41 1.99
N SER A 423 -17.66 1.16 3.19
CA SER A 423 -17.13 2.21 4.05
C SER A 423 -16.00 1.74 4.97
N VAL A 424 -15.11 2.66 5.25
CA VAL A 424 -14.02 2.52 6.24
C VAL A 424 -14.08 3.72 7.17
N LYS A 425 -14.24 3.47 8.48
CA LYS A 425 -14.26 4.52 9.49
C LYS A 425 -13.15 4.30 10.50
N LEU A 426 -12.37 5.35 10.75
CA LEU A 426 -11.33 5.36 11.76
C LEU A 426 -11.96 5.76 13.09
N MET A 427 -11.83 4.88 14.09
CA MET A 427 -12.29 5.12 15.45
C MET A 427 -11.07 5.20 16.37
N ASP A 428 -11.27 5.61 17.62
CA ASP A 428 -10.16 5.82 18.57
C ASP A 428 -9.36 4.54 18.88
N ASP A 429 -10.02 3.37 18.84
CA ASP A 429 -9.46 2.07 19.23
C ASP A 429 -9.57 0.98 18.16
N HIS A 430 -10.25 1.25 17.04
CA HIS A 430 -10.42 0.28 15.95
C HIS A 430 -10.72 0.95 14.60
N ILE A 431 -10.54 0.17 13.53
CA ILE A 431 -11.01 0.51 12.18
C ILE A 431 -12.29 -0.29 11.93
N GLU A 432 -13.42 0.40 11.74
CA GLU A 432 -14.67 -0.23 11.32
C GLU A 432 -14.71 -0.33 9.79
N ILE A 433 -14.78 -1.56 9.27
CA ILE A 433 -14.88 -1.87 7.85
C ILE A 433 -16.25 -2.47 7.60
N SER A 434 -17.05 -1.82 6.76
CA SER A 434 -18.35 -2.33 6.34
C SER A 434 -18.40 -2.55 4.83
N GLY A 435 -19.08 -3.60 4.42
CA GLY A 435 -19.21 -3.97 3.02
C GLY A 435 -20.20 -5.10 2.82
N ALA A 436 -20.19 -5.68 1.62
CA ALA A 436 -21.04 -6.81 1.28
C ALA A 436 -20.32 -7.83 0.40
N VAL A 437 -20.70 -9.09 0.55
CA VAL A 437 -20.37 -10.15 -0.41
C VAL A 437 -21.57 -10.36 -1.31
N ARG A 438 -21.38 -10.23 -2.61
CA ARG A 438 -22.38 -10.54 -3.64
C ARG A 438 -22.16 -12.00 -4.05
N ALA A 439 -23.04 -12.88 -3.59
CA ALA A 439 -22.96 -14.32 -3.83
C ALA A 439 -23.84 -14.72 -5.02
N TYR A 440 -23.31 -15.57 -5.87
CA TYR A 440 -24.00 -16.15 -7.02
C TYR A 440 -24.08 -17.65 -6.85
N ILE A 441 -25.31 -18.18 -6.91
CA ILE A 441 -25.59 -19.60 -6.69
C ILE A 441 -26.19 -20.14 -7.96
N VAL A 442 -25.50 -21.07 -8.61
CA VAL A 442 -25.95 -21.77 -9.81
C VAL A 442 -26.49 -23.13 -9.40
N TYR A 443 -27.68 -23.48 -9.85
CA TYR A 443 -28.36 -24.69 -9.46
C TYR A 443 -29.15 -25.36 -10.59
N VAL A 444 -29.37 -26.65 -10.47
CA VAL A 444 -30.34 -27.41 -11.26
C VAL A 444 -31.73 -27.13 -10.71
N SER A 445 -32.64 -26.73 -11.58
CA SER A 445 -34.00 -26.38 -11.22
C SER A 445 -34.95 -27.56 -11.39
N ASN A 446 -36.13 -27.48 -10.76
CA ASN A 446 -37.23 -28.43 -10.95
C ASN A 446 -38.13 -28.10 -12.16
N ASP A 447 -37.71 -27.17 -13.02
CA ASP A 447 -38.40 -26.75 -14.23
C ASP A 447 -37.63 -27.26 -15.45
N ASP A 448 -38.15 -28.28 -16.13
CA ASP A 448 -37.50 -28.91 -17.27
C ASP A 448 -37.28 -27.93 -18.44
N THR A 449 -38.05 -26.84 -18.49
CA THR A 449 -37.88 -25.77 -19.50
C THR A 449 -36.73 -24.80 -19.13
N ARG A 450 -36.28 -24.82 -17.88
CA ARG A 450 -35.20 -23.98 -17.37
C ARG A 450 -34.28 -24.82 -16.47
N PRO A 451 -33.55 -25.76 -17.02
CA PRO A 451 -32.82 -26.77 -16.22
C PRO A 451 -31.72 -26.16 -15.34
N ILE A 452 -31.15 -25.03 -15.73
CA ILE A 452 -30.14 -24.29 -14.97
C ILE A 452 -30.68 -22.89 -14.64
N PHE A 453 -30.45 -22.46 -13.41
CA PHE A 453 -30.83 -21.14 -12.95
C PHE A 453 -29.78 -20.55 -12.01
N GLN A 454 -29.70 -19.22 -11.94
CA GLN A 454 -28.83 -18.49 -11.02
C GLN A 454 -29.66 -17.60 -10.11
N ILE A 455 -29.31 -17.57 -8.85
CA ILE A 455 -29.77 -16.55 -7.90
C ILE A 455 -28.58 -15.74 -7.39
N GLU A 456 -28.86 -14.48 -7.09
CA GLU A 456 -27.92 -13.56 -6.48
C GLU A 456 -28.38 -13.22 -5.06
N ALA A 457 -27.45 -13.21 -4.12
CA ALA A 457 -27.70 -12.86 -2.73
C ALA A 457 -26.61 -11.89 -2.23
N VAL A 458 -27.03 -10.87 -1.48
CA VAL A 458 -26.12 -9.89 -0.91
C VAL A 458 -25.96 -10.16 0.59
N LEU A 459 -24.72 -10.42 1.03
CA LEU A 459 -24.37 -10.72 2.40
C LEU A 459 -23.62 -9.53 3.01
N PRO A 460 -24.30 -8.62 3.72
CA PRO A 460 -23.60 -7.50 4.36
C PRO A 460 -22.74 -7.99 5.53
N TYR A 461 -21.60 -7.30 5.74
CA TYR A 461 -20.71 -7.56 6.86
C TYR A 461 -20.23 -6.25 7.49
N THR A 462 -19.85 -6.34 8.75
CA THR A 462 -19.07 -5.31 9.45
C THR A 462 -17.96 -6.02 10.22
N TYR A 463 -16.76 -5.50 10.12
CA TYR A 463 -15.58 -6.03 10.78
C TYR A 463 -14.78 -4.92 11.46
N ASN A 464 -14.36 -5.16 12.70
CA ASN A 464 -13.56 -4.22 13.48
C ASN A 464 -12.13 -4.76 13.59
N VAL A 465 -11.16 -3.95 13.15
CA VAL A 465 -9.73 -4.23 13.32
C VAL A 465 -9.21 -3.39 14.48
N GLU A 466 -8.78 -4.05 15.55
CA GLU A 466 -8.19 -3.37 16.70
C GLU A 466 -6.92 -2.59 16.28
N THR A 467 -6.83 -1.36 16.69
CA THR A 467 -5.68 -0.48 16.42
C THR A 467 -5.53 0.54 17.55
N VAL A 468 -4.42 1.25 17.56
CA VAL A 468 -4.14 2.28 18.56
C VAL A 468 -4.01 3.64 17.88
N GLN A 469 -4.89 4.57 18.25
CA GLN A 469 -4.79 6.01 17.95
C GLN A 469 -4.45 6.35 16.48
N LEU A 470 -5.30 5.94 15.55
CA LEU A 470 -5.29 6.48 14.20
C LEU A 470 -6.00 7.82 14.13
N LYS A 471 -5.52 8.69 13.26
CA LYS A 471 -6.11 10.00 12.97
C LYS A 471 -6.80 9.96 11.61
N ASP A 472 -7.67 10.92 11.35
CA ASP A 472 -8.42 11.02 10.09
C ASP A 472 -7.52 11.15 8.85
N ASP A 473 -6.30 11.64 9.01
CA ASP A 473 -5.31 11.81 7.93
C ASP A 473 -4.37 10.60 7.76
N ASP A 474 -4.47 9.58 8.62
CA ASP A 474 -3.67 8.36 8.50
C ASP A 474 -4.10 7.51 7.29
N SER A 475 -3.17 6.74 6.76
CA SER A 475 -3.38 5.95 5.56
C SER A 475 -3.80 4.52 5.92
N VAL A 476 -4.96 4.08 5.41
CA VAL A 476 -5.43 2.69 5.57
C VAL A 476 -5.63 2.05 4.21
N ARG A 477 -4.97 0.92 4.02
CA ARG A 477 -5.09 0.06 2.83
C ARG A 477 -5.77 -1.23 3.24
N ILE A 478 -6.78 -1.62 2.48
CA ILE A 478 -7.55 -2.83 2.74
C ILE A 478 -7.71 -3.57 1.43
N THR A 479 -7.31 -4.85 1.45
CA THR A 479 -7.54 -5.78 0.34
C THR A 479 -8.56 -6.82 0.80
N PRO A 480 -9.83 -6.71 0.36
CA PRO A 480 -10.85 -7.69 0.67
C PRO A 480 -10.73 -8.91 -0.23
N GLY A 481 -11.23 -10.05 0.23
CA GLY A 481 -11.31 -11.27 -0.55
C GLY A 481 -12.31 -12.26 0.01
N VAL A 482 -12.71 -13.22 -0.81
CA VAL A 482 -13.53 -14.36 -0.40
C VAL A 482 -12.63 -15.59 -0.28
N ASP A 483 -12.35 -16.04 0.94
CA ASP A 483 -11.55 -17.25 1.17
C ASP A 483 -12.35 -18.55 0.92
N ALA A 484 -13.62 -18.53 1.28
CA ALA A 484 -14.51 -19.66 1.06
C ALA A 484 -15.97 -19.18 0.99
N ILE A 485 -16.72 -19.78 0.10
CA ILE A 485 -18.17 -19.59 0.03
C ILE A 485 -18.85 -20.92 -0.29
N THR A 486 -19.92 -21.22 0.42
CA THR A 486 -20.72 -22.44 0.21
C THR A 486 -22.20 -22.10 0.38
N ALA A 487 -23.06 -22.87 -0.26
CA ALA A 487 -24.49 -22.81 -0.03
C ALA A 487 -25.04 -24.20 0.25
N ASP A 488 -25.80 -24.33 1.31
CA ASP A 488 -26.49 -25.54 1.71
C ASP A 488 -27.98 -25.40 1.46
N LEU A 489 -28.59 -26.39 0.84
CA LEU A 489 -30.03 -26.43 0.61
C LEU A 489 -30.77 -26.70 1.91
N ILE A 490 -31.63 -25.77 2.35
CA ILE A 490 -32.52 -25.98 3.49
C ILE A 490 -33.79 -26.72 3.04
N ASN A 491 -34.37 -26.23 1.98
CA ASN A 491 -35.50 -26.81 1.26
C ASN A 491 -35.49 -26.35 -0.20
N ASN A 492 -36.46 -26.71 -1.03
CA ASN A 492 -36.47 -26.42 -2.45
C ASN A 492 -36.60 -24.91 -2.81
N ASP A 493 -36.89 -24.05 -1.83
CA ASP A 493 -37.04 -22.60 -2.03
C ASP A 493 -36.14 -21.75 -1.11
N GLU A 494 -35.29 -22.37 -0.30
CA GLU A 494 -34.46 -21.66 0.67
C GLU A 494 -33.04 -22.28 0.78
N VAL A 495 -32.02 -21.43 0.75
CA VAL A 495 -30.61 -21.83 0.89
C VAL A 495 -29.95 -21.10 2.08
N GLU A 496 -29.02 -21.76 2.72
CA GLU A 496 -28.13 -21.15 3.71
C GLU A 496 -26.75 -20.93 3.08
N ILE A 497 -26.34 -19.67 2.95
CA ILE A 497 -25.06 -19.27 2.39
C ILE A 497 -24.09 -19.01 3.54
N LYS A 498 -22.92 -19.63 3.48
CA LYS A 498 -21.82 -19.43 4.43
C LYS A 498 -20.62 -18.89 3.68
N CYS A 499 -20.10 -17.75 4.12
CA CYS A 499 -18.97 -17.11 3.51
C CYS A 499 -17.89 -16.81 4.55
N VAL A 500 -16.63 -16.97 4.17
CA VAL A 500 -15.46 -16.51 4.91
C VAL A 500 -14.84 -15.38 4.12
N VAL A 501 -14.98 -14.18 4.65
CA VAL A 501 -14.34 -12.97 4.09
C VAL A 501 -12.97 -12.81 4.71
N ALA A 502 -11.95 -12.70 3.88
CA ALA A 502 -10.60 -12.33 4.25
C ALA A 502 -10.41 -10.82 4.08
N MET A 503 -9.69 -10.19 4.99
CA MET A 503 -9.31 -8.79 4.92
C MET A 503 -7.85 -8.65 5.29
N ASP A 504 -7.04 -8.20 4.34
CA ASP A 504 -5.68 -7.79 4.61
C ASP A 504 -5.66 -6.28 4.83
N VAL A 505 -5.37 -5.86 6.07
CA VAL A 505 -5.43 -4.47 6.51
C VAL A 505 -4.04 -3.99 6.89
N THR A 506 -3.59 -2.94 6.23
CA THR A 506 -2.33 -2.26 6.55
C THR A 506 -2.61 -0.79 6.84
N ALA A 507 -2.29 -0.33 8.05
CA ALA A 507 -2.50 1.05 8.45
C ALA A 507 -1.18 1.73 8.83
N PHE A 508 -0.99 2.94 8.33
CA PHE A 508 0.18 3.77 8.58
C PHE A 508 -0.23 5.11 9.17
N ALA A 509 0.45 5.51 10.25
CA ALA A 509 0.34 6.87 10.78
C ALA A 509 1.24 7.82 9.99
N ARG A 510 0.69 8.96 9.62
CA ARG A 510 1.42 10.04 8.95
C ARG A 510 2.12 10.92 9.97
N ASN A 511 3.39 11.20 9.71
CA ASN A 511 4.23 12.03 10.53
C ASN A 511 5.01 13.02 9.65
N SER A 512 5.48 14.11 10.25
CA SER A 512 6.43 15.01 9.62
C SER A 512 7.56 15.37 10.58
N CYS A 513 8.73 15.63 10.03
CA CYS A 513 9.88 16.12 10.76
C CYS A 513 10.73 17.04 9.90
N SER A 514 11.45 17.92 10.56
CA SER A 514 12.42 18.80 9.90
C SER A 514 13.80 18.14 9.96
N LEU A 515 14.36 17.80 8.79
CA LEU A 515 15.64 17.11 8.64
C LEU A 515 16.72 18.07 8.16
N ILE A 516 17.94 17.90 8.67
CA ILE A 516 19.11 18.63 8.16
C ILE A 516 19.59 17.93 6.89
N THR A 517 19.60 18.67 5.79
CA THR A 517 20.04 18.17 4.47
C THR A 517 21.39 18.79 4.05
N ASP A 518 21.71 20.00 4.55
CA ASP A 518 22.95 20.69 4.26
C ASP A 518 23.30 21.69 5.38
N THR A 519 24.44 22.36 5.26
CA THR A 519 24.91 23.38 6.21
C THR A 519 25.47 24.59 5.48
N LYS A 520 25.28 25.77 6.10
CA LYS A 520 25.93 27.02 5.69
C LYS A 520 26.86 27.48 6.80
N ILE A 521 28.09 27.82 6.44
CA ILE A 521 29.05 28.38 7.39
C ILE A 521 29.05 29.90 7.23
N LEU A 522 28.71 30.56 8.31
CA LEU A 522 28.71 32.02 8.37
C LEU A 522 29.81 32.53 9.31
N PRO A 523 30.27 33.75 9.15
CA PRO A 523 31.20 34.37 10.10
C PRO A 523 30.58 34.41 11.51
N VAL A 524 31.38 34.12 12.53
CA VAL A 524 30.95 34.26 13.92
C VAL A 524 30.70 35.72 14.24
N ASP A 525 29.62 36.01 14.93
CA ASP A 525 29.33 37.31 15.51
C ASP A 525 30.33 37.62 16.63
N MET A 526 31.41 38.27 16.27
CA MET A 526 32.50 38.58 17.18
C MET A 526 32.08 39.53 18.31
N GLU A 527 31.09 40.39 18.12
CA GLU A 527 30.58 41.27 19.17
C GLU A 527 29.85 40.46 20.24
N LYS A 528 28.94 39.57 19.83
CA LYS A 528 28.25 38.69 20.76
C LYS A 528 29.21 37.71 21.46
N LYS A 529 30.15 37.14 20.71
CA LYS A 529 31.19 36.27 21.28
C LYS A 529 32.06 37.01 22.30
N ALA A 530 32.45 38.25 22.02
CA ALA A 530 33.25 39.07 22.94
C ALA A 530 32.52 39.44 24.24
N ALA A 531 31.19 39.61 24.17
CA ALA A 531 30.36 39.92 25.33
C ALA A 531 30.30 38.77 26.35
N VAL A 532 30.54 37.52 25.92
CA VAL A 532 30.53 36.36 26.82
C VAL A 532 31.89 36.23 27.53
N PRO A 533 31.92 36.09 28.89
CA PRO A 533 33.16 35.91 29.66
C PRO A 533 33.94 34.66 29.19
N GLY A 534 35.29 34.71 29.29
CA GLY A 534 36.16 33.59 28.95
C GLY A 534 35.95 32.34 29.82
N ILE A 535 35.56 32.57 31.08
CA ILE A 535 35.22 31.50 32.03
C ILE A 535 33.96 31.93 32.79
N THR A 536 32.97 31.09 32.86
CA THR A 536 31.71 31.31 33.56
C THR A 536 31.46 30.19 34.59
N GLY A 537 31.21 30.60 35.83
CA GLY A 537 30.62 29.67 36.82
C GLY A 537 29.09 29.72 36.69
N TYR A 538 28.47 28.61 36.45
CA TYR A 538 27.03 28.53 36.21
C TYR A 538 26.34 27.56 37.18
N VAL A 539 25.15 27.94 37.63
CA VAL A 539 24.27 27.07 38.39
C VAL A 539 23.17 26.56 37.48
N VAL A 540 23.14 25.25 37.29
CA VAL A 540 22.21 24.57 36.38
C VAL A 540 20.77 24.81 36.79
N LYS A 541 19.93 25.21 35.83
CA LYS A 541 18.50 25.42 36.01
C LYS A 541 17.69 24.25 35.42
N GLU A 542 16.43 24.21 35.75
CA GLU A 542 15.50 23.23 35.17
C GLU A 542 15.39 23.43 33.65
N GLY A 543 15.54 22.34 32.89
CA GLY A 543 15.53 22.35 31.42
C GLY A 543 16.90 22.62 30.75
N ASP A 544 17.95 22.94 31.52
CA ASP A 544 19.30 23.10 30.94
C ASP A 544 19.88 21.74 30.51
N THR A 545 20.55 21.76 29.36
CA THR A 545 21.38 20.65 28.90
C THR A 545 22.81 21.13 28.67
N VAL A 546 23.77 20.22 28.77
CA VAL A 546 25.19 20.55 28.47
C VAL A 546 25.32 21.12 27.07
N TYR A 547 24.54 20.62 26.11
CA TYR A 547 24.49 21.10 24.73
C TYR A 547 24.05 22.55 24.63
N ASN A 548 22.91 22.93 25.25
CA ASN A 548 22.38 24.29 25.21
C ASN A 548 23.28 25.28 25.92
N LEU A 549 23.89 24.87 27.04
CA LEU A 549 24.86 25.71 27.74
C LEU A 549 26.14 25.90 26.93
N ALA A 550 26.68 24.84 26.31
CA ALA A 550 27.84 24.95 25.45
C ALA A 550 27.60 25.92 24.28
N ARG A 551 26.43 25.83 23.64
CA ARG A 551 26.04 26.74 22.55
C ARG A 551 25.92 28.20 23.02
N THR A 552 25.28 28.43 24.16
CA THR A 552 25.03 29.78 24.70
C THR A 552 26.32 30.47 25.08
N TYR A 553 27.29 29.72 25.62
CA TYR A 553 28.54 30.28 26.12
C TYR A 553 29.71 30.09 25.15
N TYR A 554 29.47 29.75 23.88
CA TYR A 554 30.50 29.50 22.87
C TYR A 554 31.58 28.49 23.33
N SER A 555 31.17 27.45 24.05
CA SER A 555 31.99 26.35 24.51
C SER A 555 31.81 25.12 23.62
N SER A 556 32.43 24.01 23.96
CA SER A 556 32.10 22.69 23.41
C SER A 556 31.54 21.79 24.50
N VAL A 557 30.67 20.85 24.11
CA VAL A 557 30.09 19.84 25.01
C VAL A 557 31.21 19.07 25.72
N ASP A 558 32.22 18.61 24.96
CA ASP A 558 33.36 17.89 25.49
C ASP A 558 34.18 18.69 26.53
N SER A 559 34.31 20.01 26.29
CA SER A 559 35.03 20.89 27.21
C SER A 559 34.29 21.00 28.54
N ILE A 560 32.96 21.16 28.53
CA ILE A 560 32.15 21.24 29.75
C ILE A 560 32.21 19.90 30.52
N ILE A 561 32.06 18.78 29.81
CA ILE A 561 32.12 17.43 30.42
C ILE A 561 33.46 17.20 31.10
N LYS A 562 34.56 17.45 30.38
CA LYS A 562 35.93 17.23 30.91
C LYS A 562 36.26 18.15 32.09
N MET A 563 35.89 19.45 32.01
CA MET A 563 36.23 20.42 33.06
C MET A 563 35.48 20.15 34.36
N ASN A 564 34.28 19.58 34.27
CA ASN A 564 33.43 19.35 35.45
C ASN A 564 33.41 17.88 35.89
N ASN A 565 34.17 17.00 35.24
CA ASN A 565 34.20 15.54 35.50
C ASN A 565 32.78 14.93 35.45
N LEU A 566 31.96 15.37 34.51
CA LEU A 566 30.58 14.85 34.33
C LEU A 566 30.67 13.45 33.71
N GLY A 567 30.08 12.43 34.40
CA GLY A 567 29.84 11.13 33.78
C GLY A 567 28.71 11.28 32.73
N GLU A 568 28.78 10.53 31.65
CA GLU A 568 27.76 10.50 30.57
C GLU A 568 27.14 11.85 30.13
N GLY A 569 27.66 12.98 30.62
CA GLY A 569 27.21 14.33 30.29
C GLY A 569 25.96 14.82 31.03
N ASP A 570 25.47 14.10 32.01
CA ASP A 570 24.26 14.48 32.76
C ASP A 570 24.53 15.58 33.80
N ILE A 571 23.72 16.63 33.74
CA ILE A 571 23.65 17.73 34.72
C ILE A 571 22.29 17.75 35.39
N LYS A 572 22.29 18.12 36.69
CA LYS A 572 21.06 18.24 37.48
C LYS A 572 20.83 19.68 37.93
N THR A 573 19.58 20.06 38.04
CA THR A 573 19.20 21.37 38.58
C THR A 573 19.89 21.60 39.92
N GLY A 574 20.60 22.73 40.03
CA GLY A 574 21.37 23.11 41.21
C GLY A 574 22.86 22.76 41.12
N ASP A 575 23.30 21.96 40.18
CA ASP A 575 24.74 21.68 39.96
C ASP A 575 25.50 22.96 39.64
N ARG A 576 26.73 23.03 40.13
CA ARG A 576 27.63 24.16 39.86
C ARG A 576 28.71 23.70 38.87
N ILE A 577 28.66 24.25 37.69
CA ILE A 577 29.57 23.89 36.60
C ILE A 577 30.43 25.07 36.15
N ILE A 578 31.60 24.75 35.62
CA ILE A 578 32.50 25.74 35.02
C ILE A 578 32.41 25.57 33.49
N ILE A 579 32.14 26.67 32.82
CA ILE A 579 32.06 26.72 31.35
C ILE A 579 33.21 27.58 30.83
N VAL A 580 34.03 27.02 29.96
CA VAL A 580 35.17 27.73 29.33
C VAL A 580 34.83 27.99 27.88
N LYS A 581 34.84 29.28 27.50
CA LYS A 581 34.60 29.70 26.11
C LYS A 581 35.72 29.22 25.18
N CYS A 582 35.36 28.71 24.01
CA CYS A 582 36.33 28.37 22.96
C CYS A 582 37.08 29.63 22.50
N PRO A 583 38.38 29.57 22.25
CA PRO A 583 39.24 30.68 21.84
C PRO A 583 38.79 31.30 20.49
#